data_ddabc290f9c15403a56bcbddc5db48ac
#
_entry.id   ddabc290f9c15403a56bcbddc5db48ac
#
_cell.length_a   1.000
_cell.length_b   1.000
_cell.length_c   1.000
_cell.angle_alpha   90.00
_cell.angle_beta   90.00
_cell.angle_gamma   90.00
#
_symmetry.space_group_name_H-M   'P 1'
#
loop_
_entity.id
_entity.type
_entity.pdbx_description
1 polymer ?
#
loop_
_entity_poly.entity_id
_entity_poly.type
_entity_poly.pdbx_seq_one_letter_code
_entity_poly.pdbx_strand_id
1 'polypeptide(L)'
;MRVLLCEDADWLMSEEAFSIYASCMYHPTYEDYKAQMEDYLLDSSVKVFVSENRGKKTGMMVLRLSEDDAEIIGIAVTDNARHKGIGKQLIQRIMKSENLESFKAQTDDDSIGFYRKCGFSEERIVIEYPDGPAVRYNCVLHKQTTSRFSGCQ
;
A
#
# COMPACT_ATOMS: atom_id res chain seq x y z
N MET A 1 -4.15 -14.17 10.17
CA MET A 1 -3.46 -12.89 9.89
C MET A 1 -4.30 -11.74 10.43
N ARG A 2 -3.65 -10.81 11.09
CA ARG A 2 -4.28 -9.58 11.58
C ARG A 2 -3.79 -8.39 10.79
N VAL A 3 -4.66 -7.44 10.51
CA VAL A 3 -4.30 -6.17 9.89
C VAL A 3 -4.62 -5.07 10.91
N LEU A 4 -3.61 -4.27 11.25
CA LEU A 4 -3.69 -3.30 12.32
C LEU A 4 -3.23 -1.94 11.85
N LEU A 5 -3.92 -0.88 12.31
CA LEU A 5 -3.36 0.47 12.22
C LEU A 5 -2.17 0.53 13.18
N CYS A 6 -1.01 0.90 12.67
CA CYS A 6 0.21 0.96 13.47
C CYS A 6 0.44 2.38 13.96
N GLU A 7 0.37 2.56 15.27
CA GLU A 7 0.61 3.86 15.91
C GLU A 7 1.88 3.85 16.76
N ASP A 8 2.67 2.78 16.68
CA ASP A 8 3.92 2.65 17.41
C ASP A 8 5.04 3.35 16.64
N ALA A 9 5.27 4.61 16.94
CA ALA A 9 6.28 5.41 16.25
C ALA A 9 7.69 4.84 16.41
N ASP A 10 8.02 4.28 17.58
CA ASP A 10 9.34 3.70 17.80
C ASP A 10 9.57 2.50 16.87
N TRP A 11 8.57 1.63 16.72
CA TRP A 11 8.70 0.51 15.80
C TRP A 11 8.78 0.99 14.36
N LEU A 12 7.94 1.96 13.98
CA LEU A 12 7.93 2.49 12.61
C LEU A 12 9.27 3.11 12.22
N MET A 13 10.02 3.65 13.18
CA MET A 13 11.34 4.24 12.94
C MET A 13 12.47 3.22 13.06
N SER A 14 12.17 1.95 13.29
CA SER A 14 13.17 0.92 13.53
C SER A 14 13.74 0.32 12.26
N GLU A 15 14.89 -0.35 12.39
CA GLU A 15 15.49 -1.09 11.28
C GLU A 15 14.62 -2.27 10.86
N GLU A 16 13.87 -2.86 11.78
CA GLU A 16 12.94 -3.94 11.45
C GLU A 16 11.87 -3.45 10.46
N ALA A 17 11.24 -2.31 10.76
CA ALA A 17 10.24 -1.72 9.86
C ALA A 17 10.85 -1.38 8.51
N PHE A 18 12.05 -0.79 8.51
CA PHE A 18 12.77 -0.51 7.28
C PHE A 18 13.00 -1.79 6.46
N SER A 19 13.40 -2.88 7.12
CA SER A 19 13.68 -4.12 6.41
C SER A 19 12.45 -4.66 5.67
N ILE A 20 11.26 -4.40 6.19
CA ILE A 20 10.01 -4.77 5.51
C ILE A 20 9.72 -3.82 4.36
N TYR A 21 9.80 -2.51 4.61
CA TYR A 21 9.37 -1.49 3.66
C TYR A 21 10.35 -1.25 2.51
N ALA A 22 11.61 -1.65 2.70
CA ALA A 22 12.67 -1.40 1.73
C ALA A 22 12.34 -1.93 0.34
N SER A 23 11.60 -3.03 0.24
CA SER A 23 11.27 -3.66 -1.05
C SER A 23 10.40 -2.78 -1.95
N CYS A 24 9.71 -1.78 -1.41
CA CYS A 24 8.90 -0.87 -2.22
C CYS A 24 9.54 0.51 -2.38
N MET A 25 10.76 0.70 -1.88
CA MET A 25 11.49 1.96 -2.02
C MET A 25 12.45 1.90 -3.19
N TYR A 26 12.67 3.05 -3.82
CA TYR A 26 13.68 3.22 -4.86
C TYR A 26 15.03 3.50 -4.18
N HIS A 27 16.05 2.70 -4.48
CA HIS A 27 17.37 2.79 -3.84
C HIS A 27 17.28 2.93 -2.31
N PRO A 28 16.74 1.93 -1.63
CA PRO A 28 16.42 2.05 -0.20
C PRO A 28 17.66 2.21 0.67
N THR A 29 17.63 3.21 1.56
CA THR A 29 18.58 3.34 2.66
C THR A 29 17.78 3.57 3.93
N TYR A 30 18.35 3.18 5.07
CA TYR A 30 17.68 3.37 6.35
C TYR A 30 17.50 4.87 6.66
N GLU A 31 18.48 5.71 6.30
CA GLU A 31 18.38 7.16 6.48
C GLU A 31 17.23 7.75 5.70
N ASP A 32 17.08 7.36 4.44
CA ASP A 32 15.97 7.83 3.61
C ASP A 32 14.62 7.34 4.15
N TYR A 33 14.58 6.09 4.60
CA TYR A 33 13.38 5.53 5.21
C TYR A 33 12.97 6.34 6.44
N LYS A 34 13.93 6.63 7.34
CA LYS A 34 13.63 7.40 8.56
C LYS A 34 13.10 8.79 8.22
N ALA A 35 13.71 9.46 7.25
CA ALA A 35 13.27 10.78 6.83
C ALA A 35 11.85 10.75 6.28
N GLN A 36 11.54 9.78 5.43
CA GLN A 36 10.21 9.62 4.89
C GLN A 36 9.18 9.29 5.97
N MET A 37 9.52 8.35 6.85
CA MET A 37 8.60 7.94 7.93
C MET A 37 8.33 9.07 8.90
N GLU A 38 9.35 9.88 9.20
CA GLU A 38 9.18 11.05 10.06
C GLU A 38 8.17 12.02 9.46
N ASP A 39 8.26 12.29 8.15
CA ASP A 39 7.30 13.15 7.46
C ASP A 39 5.89 12.53 7.49
N TYR A 40 5.78 11.23 7.28
CA TYR A 40 4.48 10.55 7.33
C TYR A 40 3.85 10.64 8.72
N LEU A 41 4.64 10.49 9.78
CA LEU A 41 4.14 10.56 11.14
C LEU A 41 3.64 11.95 11.52
N LEU A 42 4.14 12.99 10.84
CA LEU A 42 3.71 14.37 11.06
C LEU A 42 2.48 14.75 10.21
N ASP A 43 2.11 13.92 9.25
CA ASP A 43 1.01 14.20 8.33
C ASP A 43 -0.24 13.45 8.79
N SER A 44 -1.26 14.19 9.24
CA SER A 44 -2.48 13.59 9.78
C SER A 44 -3.29 12.81 8.73
N SER A 45 -3.07 13.05 7.45
CA SER A 45 -3.75 12.31 6.39
C SER A 45 -3.09 10.97 6.09
N VAL A 46 -1.88 10.73 6.61
CA VAL A 46 -1.13 9.51 6.34
C VAL A 46 -1.34 8.52 7.48
N LYS A 47 -1.64 7.27 7.13
CA LYS A 47 -1.79 6.16 8.07
C LYS A 47 -0.92 5.01 7.62
N VAL A 48 -0.36 4.29 8.58
CA VAL A 48 0.42 3.09 8.32
C VAL A 48 -0.33 1.90 8.90
N PHE A 49 -0.54 0.90 8.05
CA PHE A 49 -1.13 -0.37 8.47
C PHE A 49 -0.09 -1.46 8.38
N VAL A 50 -0.19 -2.43 9.26
CA VAL A 50 0.72 -3.59 9.26
C VAL A 50 -0.09 -4.87 9.26
N SER A 51 0.44 -5.90 8.62
CA SER A 51 -0.07 -7.25 8.76
C SER A 51 0.77 -8.00 9.78
N GLU A 52 0.11 -8.81 10.58
CA GLU A 52 0.75 -9.62 11.62
C GLU A 52 0.30 -11.05 11.50
N ASN A 53 1.23 -11.97 11.67
CA ASN A 53 0.92 -13.39 11.74
C ASN A 53 1.72 -14.00 12.89
N ARG A 54 1.02 -14.53 13.88
CA ARG A 54 1.64 -15.13 15.09
C ARG A 54 2.59 -14.16 15.79
N GLY A 55 2.19 -12.90 15.90
CA GLY A 55 2.98 -11.87 16.56
C GLY A 55 4.11 -11.29 15.74
N LYS A 56 4.33 -11.77 14.52
CA LYS A 56 5.35 -11.22 13.63
C LYS A 56 4.73 -10.34 12.57
N LYS A 57 5.33 -9.19 12.34
CA LYS A 57 4.88 -8.29 11.28
C LYS A 57 5.38 -8.80 9.93
N THR A 58 4.47 -8.95 8.99
CA THR A 58 4.73 -9.55 7.69
C THR A 58 4.54 -8.60 6.53
N GLY A 59 3.97 -7.43 6.77
CA GLY A 59 3.75 -6.46 5.72
C GLY A 59 3.44 -5.09 6.28
N MET A 60 3.60 -4.08 5.41
CA MET A 60 3.30 -2.68 5.73
C MET A 60 2.61 -2.04 4.55
N MET A 61 1.66 -1.18 4.81
CA MET A 61 1.07 -0.32 3.79
C MET A 61 0.95 1.10 4.33
N VAL A 62 1.52 2.04 3.59
CA VAL A 62 1.42 3.47 3.90
C VAL A 62 0.39 4.07 2.97
N LEU A 63 -0.61 4.73 3.55
CA LEU A 63 -1.73 5.32 2.83
C LEU A 63 -1.84 6.80 3.11
N ARG A 64 -2.28 7.55 2.10
CA ARG A 64 -2.83 8.90 2.31
C ARG A 64 -4.34 8.81 2.17
N LEU A 65 -5.05 9.17 3.22
CA LEU A 65 -6.51 9.10 3.25
C LEU A 65 -7.12 10.45 2.85
N SER A 66 -8.21 10.39 2.09
CA SER A 66 -8.96 11.58 1.66
C SER A 66 -10.43 11.19 1.61
N GLU A 67 -11.17 11.54 2.65
CA GLU A 67 -12.59 11.20 2.80
C GLU A 67 -12.84 9.71 2.54
N ASP A 68 -13.36 9.37 1.34
CA ASP A 68 -13.74 8.00 0.99
C ASP A 68 -12.67 7.28 0.17
N ASP A 69 -11.56 7.95 -0.13
CA ASP A 69 -10.52 7.40 -1.00
C ASP A 69 -9.20 7.30 -0.26
N ALA A 70 -8.34 6.41 -0.72
CA ALA A 70 -6.98 6.32 -0.21
C ALA A 70 -6.01 6.15 -1.36
N GLU A 71 -4.85 6.81 -1.24
CA GLU A 71 -3.72 6.61 -2.13
C GLU A 71 -2.72 5.69 -1.45
N ILE A 72 -2.34 4.61 -2.11
CA ILE A 72 -1.28 3.74 -1.61
C ILE A 72 0.06 4.40 -1.92
N ILE A 73 0.75 4.88 -0.90
CA ILE A 73 2.08 5.47 -1.04
C ILE A 73 3.11 4.36 -1.20
N GLY A 74 2.96 3.29 -0.42
CA GLY A 74 3.81 2.13 -0.54
C GLY A 74 3.17 0.92 0.11
N ILE A 75 3.49 -0.25 -0.42
CA ILE A 75 3.05 -1.53 0.14
C ILE A 75 4.19 -2.53 0.00
N ALA A 76 4.51 -3.21 1.08
CA ALA A 76 5.61 -4.17 1.11
C ALA A 76 5.26 -5.36 1.99
N VAL A 77 5.77 -6.53 1.60
CA VAL A 77 5.57 -7.79 2.32
C VAL A 77 6.94 -8.44 2.47
N THR A 78 7.19 -9.06 3.63
CA THR A 78 8.46 -9.74 3.88
C THR A 78 8.68 -10.88 2.88
N ASP A 79 9.96 -11.20 2.60
CA ASP A 79 10.30 -12.21 1.60
C ASP A 79 9.62 -13.56 1.87
N ASN A 80 9.63 -14.00 3.12
CA ASN A 80 9.08 -15.31 3.47
C ASN A 80 7.54 -15.30 3.50
N ALA A 81 6.92 -14.15 3.36
CA ALA A 81 5.46 -14.02 3.33
C ALA A 81 4.94 -13.71 1.93
N ARG A 82 5.81 -13.59 0.95
CA ARG A 82 5.40 -13.29 -0.43
C ARG A 82 4.71 -14.48 -1.07
N HIS A 83 3.91 -14.19 -2.11
CA HIS A 83 3.15 -15.18 -2.86
C HIS A 83 2.09 -15.91 -2.02
N LYS A 84 1.73 -15.36 -0.87
CA LYS A 84 0.68 -15.89 -0.01
C LYS A 84 -0.56 -15.00 0.04
N GLY A 85 -0.63 -14.02 -0.84
CA GLY A 85 -1.79 -13.13 -0.93
C GLY A 85 -1.89 -12.08 0.18
N ILE A 86 -0.82 -11.84 0.92
CA ILE A 86 -0.85 -10.89 2.05
C ILE A 86 -1.12 -9.47 1.57
N GLY A 87 -0.46 -9.02 0.50
CA GLY A 87 -0.69 -7.68 -0.05
C GLY A 87 -2.13 -7.48 -0.49
N LYS A 88 -2.70 -8.47 -1.15
CA LYS A 88 -4.10 -8.43 -1.58
C LYS A 88 -5.03 -8.37 -0.38
N GLN A 89 -4.75 -9.16 0.67
CA GLN A 89 -5.56 -9.15 1.88
C GLN A 89 -5.46 -7.82 2.63
N LEU A 90 -4.27 -7.21 2.66
CA LEU A 90 -4.11 -5.87 3.23
C LEU A 90 -5.07 -4.90 2.55
N ILE A 91 -5.05 -4.87 1.22
CA ILE A 91 -5.92 -3.97 0.44
C ILE A 91 -7.39 -4.25 0.76
N GLN A 92 -7.80 -5.51 0.70
CA GLN A 92 -9.21 -5.88 0.90
C GLN A 92 -9.69 -5.54 2.32
N ARG A 93 -8.89 -5.85 3.33
CA ARG A 93 -9.29 -5.63 4.72
C ARG A 93 -9.32 -4.15 5.07
N ILE A 94 -8.36 -3.37 4.57
CA ILE A 94 -8.32 -1.94 4.85
C ILE A 94 -9.46 -1.23 4.12
N MET A 95 -9.74 -1.61 2.87
CA MET A 95 -10.87 -1.04 2.15
C MET A 95 -12.17 -1.19 2.95
N LYS A 96 -12.36 -2.35 3.56
CA LYS A 96 -13.55 -2.63 4.34
C LYS A 96 -13.53 -1.91 5.69
N SER A 97 -12.42 -2.01 6.42
CA SER A 97 -12.35 -1.44 7.78
C SER A 97 -12.39 0.08 7.79
N GLU A 98 -11.84 0.73 6.76
CA GLU A 98 -11.84 2.19 6.63
C GLU A 98 -13.02 2.68 5.79
N ASN A 99 -13.88 1.78 5.33
CA ASN A 99 -15.05 2.09 4.53
C ASN A 99 -14.70 2.95 3.31
N LEU A 100 -13.69 2.53 2.56
CA LEU A 100 -13.21 3.27 1.40
C LEU A 100 -14.01 2.95 0.16
N GLU A 101 -14.25 3.96 -0.67
CA GLU A 101 -14.86 3.80 -1.98
C GLU A 101 -13.83 3.40 -3.03
N SER A 102 -12.60 3.89 -2.90
CA SER A 102 -11.55 3.54 -3.85
C SER A 102 -10.15 3.58 -3.24
N PHE A 103 -9.26 2.80 -3.84
CA PHE A 103 -7.82 2.91 -3.69
C PHE A 103 -7.22 3.41 -4.99
N LYS A 104 -6.23 4.28 -4.88
CA LYS A 104 -5.41 4.74 -6.01
C LYS A 104 -3.95 4.40 -5.74
N ALA A 105 -3.22 4.12 -6.80
CA ALA A 105 -1.78 3.87 -6.70
C ALA A 105 -1.12 4.25 -8.01
N GLN A 106 0.14 4.68 -7.94
CA GLN A 106 0.96 4.85 -9.14
C GLN A 106 2.12 3.86 -9.03
N THR A 107 2.39 3.14 -10.11
CA THR A 107 3.40 2.10 -10.09
C THR A 107 4.15 2.01 -11.42
N ASP A 108 5.09 1.09 -11.51
CA ASP A 108 5.95 0.87 -12.66
C ASP A 108 5.71 -0.51 -13.28
N ASP A 109 6.50 -0.82 -14.33
CA ASP A 109 6.40 -2.10 -15.01
C ASP A 109 6.70 -3.30 -14.11
N ASP A 110 7.54 -3.12 -13.10
CA ASP A 110 7.92 -4.23 -12.22
C ASP A 110 6.80 -4.60 -11.25
N SER A 111 5.98 -3.64 -10.85
CA SER A 111 4.96 -3.84 -9.81
C SER A 111 3.53 -3.88 -10.33
N ILE A 112 3.29 -3.52 -11.59
CA ILE A 112 1.93 -3.47 -12.14
C ILE A 112 1.21 -4.81 -12.04
N GLY A 113 1.94 -5.91 -12.14
CA GLY A 113 1.36 -7.25 -12.05
C GLY A 113 0.65 -7.50 -10.73
N PHE A 114 1.19 -6.98 -9.63
CA PHE A 114 0.54 -7.09 -8.33
C PHE A 114 -0.82 -6.38 -8.33
N TYR A 115 -0.86 -5.15 -8.84
CA TYR A 115 -2.10 -4.38 -8.86
C TYR A 115 -3.14 -5.01 -9.78
N ARG A 116 -2.70 -5.57 -10.91
CA ARG A 116 -3.60 -6.31 -11.80
C ARG A 116 -4.25 -7.49 -11.08
N LYS A 117 -3.47 -8.25 -10.33
CA LYS A 117 -3.99 -9.40 -9.57
C LYS A 117 -4.96 -8.98 -8.48
N CYS A 118 -4.81 -7.78 -7.96
CA CYS A 118 -5.73 -7.24 -6.96
C CYS A 118 -7.02 -6.67 -7.56
N GLY A 119 -7.12 -6.61 -8.88
CA GLY A 119 -8.32 -6.13 -9.55
C GLY A 119 -8.33 -4.65 -9.90
N PHE A 120 -7.19 -3.97 -9.79
CA PHE A 120 -7.10 -2.56 -10.16
C PHE A 120 -7.23 -2.40 -11.67
N SER A 121 -7.92 -1.34 -12.10
CA SER A 121 -7.82 -0.85 -13.47
C SER A 121 -6.54 -0.04 -13.59
N GLU A 122 -6.02 0.09 -14.81
CA GLU A 122 -4.77 0.80 -15.03
C GLU A 122 -4.82 1.72 -16.23
N GLU A 123 -4.07 2.81 -16.14
CA GLU A 123 -3.82 3.71 -17.25
C GLU A 123 -2.31 3.88 -17.37
N ARG A 124 -1.76 3.48 -18.53
CA ARG A 124 -0.33 3.62 -18.77
C ARG A 124 -0.02 5.06 -19.18
N ILE A 125 0.95 5.67 -18.52
CA ILE A 125 1.39 7.04 -18.80
C ILE A 125 2.91 7.07 -18.91
N VAL A 126 3.43 8.12 -19.56
CA VAL A 126 4.86 8.36 -19.62
C VAL A 126 5.12 9.68 -18.92
N ILE A 127 6.01 9.65 -17.93
CA ILE A 127 6.38 10.85 -17.16
C ILE A 127 7.80 11.22 -17.52
N GLU A 128 8.03 12.51 -17.83
CA GLU A 128 9.36 13.02 -18.09
C GLU A 128 10.02 13.40 -16.78
N TYR A 129 11.10 12.69 -16.44
CA TYR A 129 11.94 13.01 -15.29
C TYR A 129 13.23 13.67 -15.77
N PRO A 130 13.99 14.33 -14.89
CA PRO A 130 15.24 14.96 -15.28
C PRO A 130 16.24 14.01 -15.95
N ASP A 131 16.21 12.73 -15.61
CA ASP A 131 17.09 11.71 -16.19
C ASP A 131 16.42 10.95 -17.35
N GLY A 132 15.26 11.41 -17.83
CA GLY A 132 14.60 10.85 -18.99
C GLY A 132 13.18 10.38 -18.72
N PRO A 133 12.50 9.87 -19.78
CA PRO A 133 11.12 9.41 -19.63
C PRO A 133 11.04 8.07 -18.90
N ALA A 134 9.97 7.87 -18.16
CA ALA A 134 9.69 6.61 -17.51
C ALA A 134 8.22 6.24 -17.65
N VAL A 135 7.96 4.95 -17.85
CA VAL A 135 6.60 4.44 -17.91
C VAL A 135 6.07 4.29 -16.49
N ARG A 136 4.85 4.78 -16.28
CA ARG A 136 4.13 4.65 -15.02
C ARG A 136 2.71 4.18 -15.31
N TYR A 137 2.06 3.66 -14.30
CA TYR A 137 0.66 3.25 -14.38
C TYR A 137 -0.12 3.89 -13.25
N ASN A 138 -1.20 4.58 -13.62
CA ASN A 138 -2.16 5.05 -12.64
C ASN A 138 -3.19 3.96 -12.45
N CYS A 139 -3.32 3.47 -11.22
CA CYS A 139 -4.16 2.33 -10.90
C CYS A 139 -5.28 2.74 -9.96
N VAL A 140 -6.48 2.21 -10.19
CA VAL A 140 -7.64 2.49 -9.35
C VAL A 140 -8.38 1.19 -9.07
N LEU A 141 -8.73 0.99 -7.81
CA LEU A 141 -9.61 -0.09 -7.39
C LEU A 141 -10.84 0.52 -6.74
N HIS A 142 -12.01 0.25 -7.30
CA HIS A 142 -13.27 0.70 -6.71
C HIS A 142 -13.85 -0.37 -5.81
N LYS A 143 -14.53 0.07 -4.76
CA LYS A 143 -15.27 -0.82 -3.89
C LYS A 143 -16.28 -1.60 -4.71
N GLN A 144 -16.30 -2.92 -4.49
CA GLN A 144 -17.29 -3.76 -5.16
C GLN A 144 -18.62 -3.61 -4.46
N THR A 145 -19.62 -3.18 -5.20
CA THR A 145 -20.98 -3.18 -4.70
C THR A 145 -21.50 -4.60 -4.77
N THR A 146 -21.98 -5.09 -3.67
CA THR A 146 -22.74 -6.33 -3.71
C THR A 146 -24.04 -6.02 -4.40
N SER A 147 -24.15 -6.54 -5.52
CA SER A 147 -25.38 -6.31 -6.18
C SER A 147 -26.35 -7.28 -5.67
N ARG A 148 -26.61 -7.45 -4.82
CA ARG A 148 -27.45 -8.11 -4.50
C ARG A 148 -28.57 -7.64 -4.58
N PHE A 149 -28.59 -7.00 -4.69
CA PHE A 149 -29.50 -6.60 -4.89
C PHE A 149 -30.09 -6.83 -5.90
N SER A 150 -29.44 -6.96 -6.45
CA SER A 150 -30.06 -7.20 -7.58
C SER A 150 -30.72 -8.45 -7.52
N GLY A 151 -30.39 -8.89 -6.95
CA GLY A 151 -30.99 -9.85 -7.01
C GLY A 151 -32.20 -9.70 -6.52
N CYS A 152 -32.25 -9.15 -6.23
CA CYS A 152 -33.10 -9.18 -5.90
C CYS A 152 -34.02 -8.92 -6.57
N GLN A 153 -34.00 -8.82 -7.06
CA GLN A 153 -34.80 -8.72 -7.46
C GLN A 153 -35.42 -9.27 -7.74
#